data_50ee1c68754f7cc5cbdb3afd6e46df00
#
_entry.id   50ee1c68754f7cc5cbdb3afd6e46df00
#
_cell.length_a   1.000
_cell.length_b   1.000
_cell.length_c   1.000
_cell.angle_alpha   90.00
_cell.angle_beta   90.00
_cell.angle_gamma   90.00
#
_symmetry.space_group_name_H-M   'P 1'
#
loop_
_entity.id
_entity.type
_entity.pdbx_description
1 polymer ?
#
loop_
_entity_poly.entity_id
_entity_poly.type
_entity_poly.pdbx_seq_one_letter_code
_entity_poly.pdbx_strand_id
1 'polypeptide(L)'
;MSRICFELDAEVSELRGRDLSGQRFPYPWADATYAPCRRGGHGATAAVVTAVAVGEDGIRRVVGLARVDSESYASWKGFLRGLRERGLEGVRCVTSDAHGGIVRAVRVVFPGAAWRRRAVHLERDVVSAIPTRAGRVLHAIFAEEDPARARAMYQAACGLISRLSRDAAAVMESAEADALAHLDFPAGHRRRIRTNNVQERLNREIKRRSRVVQSFPSEASLVRLVGAVRCEEWSSRRYMEPSGIEALWERSAAPLPDPEAGQVDRARSRIIALAGLDWMEEAA
;
A
#
# COMPACT_ATOMS: atom_id res chain seq x y z
N MET A 1 -2.65 35.05 12.35
CA MET A 1 -2.91 33.86 11.47
C MET A 1 -4.01 34.25 10.51
N SER A 2 -3.91 33.89 9.23
CA SER A 2 -4.96 34.20 8.23
C SER A 2 -6.26 33.45 8.56
N ARG A 3 -7.43 34.04 8.26
CA ARG A 3 -8.74 33.38 8.37
C ARG A 3 -8.78 32.01 7.67
N ILE A 4 -8.19 31.94 6.47
CA ILE A 4 -8.07 30.72 5.69
C ILE A 4 -7.28 29.62 6.46
N CYS A 5 -6.18 29.98 7.13
CA CYS A 5 -5.43 29.03 7.93
C CYS A 5 -6.26 28.48 9.09
N PHE A 6 -7.10 29.30 9.71
CA PHE A 6 -7.97 28.88 10.81
C PHE A 6 -9.04 27.91 10.32
N GLU A 7 -9.68 28.20 9.20
CA GLU A 7 -10.69 27.34 8.58
C GLU A 7 -10.10 25.98 8.21
N LEU A 8 -8.93 25.96 7.57
CA LEU A 8 -8.23 24.71 7.22
C LEU A 8 -7.79 23.92 8.47
N ASP A 9 -7.34 24.58 9.54
CA ASP A 9 -6.97 23.90 10.78
C ASP A 9 -8.20 23.26 11.44
N ALA A 10 -9.37 23.87 11.35
CA ALA A 10 -10.63 23.31 11.85
C ALA A 10 -11.02 22.05 11.05
N GLU A 11 -11.00 22.11 9.72
CA GLU A 11 -11.28 20.95 8.86
C GLU A 11 -10.32 19.77 9.10
N VAL A 12 -9.02 20.07 9.23
CA VAL A 12 -8.01 19.06 9.52
C VAL A 12 -8.20 18.46 10.92
N SER A 13 -8.58 19.29 11.89
CA SER A 13 -8.89 18.82 13.26
C SER A 13 -10.11 17.91 13.27
N GLU A 14 -11.17 18.28 12.55
CA GLU A 14 -12.37 17.46 12.37
C GLU A 14 -12.00 16.11 11.74
N LEU A 15 -11.24 16.11 10.63
CA LEU A 15 -10.77 14.87 10.00
C LEU A 15 -10.02 13.96 10.97
N ARG A 16 -9.16 14.54 11.82
CA ARG A 16 -8.36 13.79 12.80
C ARG A 16 -9.17 13.23 13.95
N GLY A 17 -10.24 13.90 14.34
CA GLY A 17 -11.14 13.51 15.45
C GLY A 17 -12.37 12.73 15.00
N ARG A 18 -12.62 12.59 13.69
CA ARG A 18 -13.85 12.00 13.15
C ARG A 18 -14.10 10.61 13.69
N ASP A 19 -15.31 10.37 14.15
CA ASP A 19 -15.78 9.04 14.52
C ASP A 19 -15.83 8.13 13.28
N LEU A 20 -15.29 6.94 13.39
CA LEU A 20 -15.25 5.91 12.36
C LEU A 20 -16.15 4.71 12.69
N SER A 21 -16.87 4.78 13.83
CA SER A 21 -17.82 3.74 14.23
C SER A 21 -19.04 3.69 13.28
N GLY A 22 -19.80 2.62 13.39
CA GLY A 22 -21.03 2.45 12.60
C GLY A 22 -20.86 1.82 11.22
N GLN A 23 -19.63 1.56 10.79
CA GLN A 23 -19.33 0.73 9.62
C GLN A 23 -17.96 0.06 9.72
N ARG A 24 -17.80 -1.04 9.00
CA ARG A 24 -16.51 -1.74 8.92
C ARG A 24 -15.69 -1.24 7.73
N PHE A 25 -14.36 -1.28 7.88
CA PHE A 25 -13.41 -0.82 6.87
C PHE A 25 -12.44 -1.94 6.47
N PRO A 26 -12.81 -2.83 5.54
CA PRO A 26 -12.01 -4.01 5.22
C PRO A 26 -10.64 -3.69 4.63
N TYR A 27 -10.47 -2.57 3.93
CA TYR A 27 -9.29 -2.26 3.16
C TYR A 27 -8.71 -0.88 3.47
N PRO A 28 -7.85 -0.76 4.48
CA PRO A 28 -7.01 0.42 4.70
C PRO A 28 -5.75 0.41 3.83
N TRP A 29 -5.36 1.59 3.36
CA TRP A 29 -4.04 1.91 2.81
C TRP A 29 -3.37 2.91 3.72
N ALA A 30 -2.14 2.64 4.13
CA ALA A 30 -1.35 3.52 4.96
C ALA A 30 -0.07 3.96 4.23
N ASP A 31 0.32 5.22 4.46
CA ASP A 31 1.45 5.83 3.78
C ASP A 31 2.08 6.93 4.62
N ALA A 32 3.38 7.19 4.40
CA ALA A 32 4.09 8.30 4.99
C ALA A 32 4.62 9.25 3.93
N THR A 33 4.48 10.52 4.16
CA THR A 33 5.03 11.59 3.31
C THR A 33 6.01 12.41 4.13
N TYR A 34 7.21 12.60 3.58
CA TYR A 34 8.27 13.40 4.19
C TYR A 34 8.37 14.76 3.50
N ALA A 35 8.52 15.81 4.29
CA ALA A 35 8.78 17.14 3.76
C ALA A 35 9.74 17.93 4.66
N PRO A 36 10.59 18.81 4.06
CA PRO A 36 11.42 19.74 4.84
C PRO A 36 10.55 20.72 5.60
N CYS A 37 10.84 20.90 6.88
CA CYS A 37 10.17 21.88 7.72
C CYS A 37 11.15 22.52 8.71
N ARG A 38 10.74 23.61 9.36
CA ARG A 38 11.48 24.21 10.46
C ARG A 38 10.96 23.72 11.80
N ARG A 39 11.91 23.34 12.68
CA ARG A 39 11.65 22.95 14.06
C ARG A 39 12.62 23.72 14.95
N GLY A 40 12.13 24.58 15.85
CA GLY A 40 12.97 25.39 16.73
C GLY A 40 13.99 26.28 16.00
N GLY A 41 13.64 26.79 14.82
CA GLY A 41 14.53 27.63 14.01
C GLY A 41 15.51 26.86 13.10
N HIS A 42 15.64 25.55 13.25
CA HIS A 42 16.53 24.69 12.45
C HIS A 42 15.77 23.93 11.36
N GLY A 43 16.48 23.60 10.27
CA GLY A 43 15.97 22.73 9.23
C GLY A 43 15.80 21.30 9.77
N ALA A 44 14.63 20.70 9.55
CA ALA A 44 14.31 19.34 9.91
C ALA A 44 13.46 18.69 8.81
N THR A 45 13.35 17.37 8.83
CA THR A 45 12.39 16.63 8.00
C THR A 45 11.26 16.14 8.91
N ALA A 46 10.02 16.48 8.57
CA ALA A 46 8.86 15.95 9.28
C ALA A 46 8.17 14.87 8.41
N ALA A 47 7.68 13.83 9.08
CA ALA A 47 6.87 12.80 8.48
C ALA A 47 5.40 13.01 8.83
N VAL A 48 4.54 12.91 7.83
CA VAL A 48 3.08 12.88 8.01
C VAL A 48 2.58 11.53 7.53
N VAL A 49 2.05 10.74 8.45
CA VAL A 49 1.40 9.47 8.15
C VAL A 49 -0.08 9.69 7.86
N THR A 50 -0.58 8.98 6.87
CA THR A 50 -1.98 9.08 6.43
C THR A 50 -2.57 7.71 6.22
N ALA A 51 -3.87 7.58 6.45
CA ALA A 51 -4.62 6.37 6.14
C ALA A 51 -5.87 6.72 5.34
N VAL A 52 -6.12 5.91 4.32
CA VAL A 52 -7.33 5.92 3.51
C VAL A 52 -7.94 4.53 3.64
N ALA A 53 -9.25 4.41 3.76
CA ALA A 53 -9.91 3.11 3.82
C ALA A 53 -11.19 3.08 2.98
N VAL A 54 -11.58 1.90 2.54
CA VAL A 54 -12.87 1.65 1.91
C VAL A 54 -13.81 1.07 2.95
N GLY A 55 -14.99 1.68 3.10
CA GLY A 55 -16.07 1.18 3.95
C GLY A 55 -16.87 0.06 3.29
N GLU A 56 -17.76 -0.57 4.04
CA GLU A 56 -18.68 -1.61 3.54
C GLU A 56 -19.59 -1.11 2.40
N ASP A 57 -19.86 0.18 2.35
CA ASP A 57 -20.60 0.84 1.28
C ASP A 57 -19.78 0.98 -0.04
N GLY A 58 -18.55 0.49 -0.05
CA GLY A 58 -17.64 0.60 -1.18
C GLY A 58 -17.07 1.99 -1.39
N ILE A 59 -17.36 2.94 -0.49
CA ILE A 59 -16.87 4.33 -0.58
C ILE A 59 -15.51 4.44 0.10
N ARG A 60 -14.61 5.13 -0.57
CA ARG A 60 -13.27 5.41 -0.06
C ARG A 60 -13.25 6.70 0.75
N ARG A 61 -12.63 6.64 1.94
CA ARG A 61 -12.53 7.77 2.87
C ARG A 61 -11.12 7.93 3.40
N VAL A 62 -10.72 9.17 3.66
CA VAL A 62 -9.51 9.45 4.44
C VAL A 62 -9.88 9.26 5.91
N VAL A 63 -9.34 8.22 6.55
CA VAL A 63 -9.68 7.85 7.93
C VAL A 63 -8.69 8.37 8.96
N GLY A 64 -7.50 8.84 8.52
CA GLY A 64 -6.53 9.36 9.47
C GLY A 64 -5.38 10.12 8.85
N LEU A 65 -4.86 11.03 9.69
CA LEU A 65 -3.70 11.85 9.42
C LEU A 65 -3.02 12.18 10.75
N ALA A 66 -1.72 11.96 10.85
CA ALA A 66 -0.93 12.34 12.01
C ALA A 66 0.50 12.73 11.61
N ARG A 67 1.07 13.67 12.34
CA ARG A 67 2.49 13.96 12.28
C ARG A 67 3.22 12.96 13.17
N VAL A 68 4.34 12.44 12.69
CA VAL A 68 5.23 11.56 13.44
C VAL A 68 6.68 12.01 13.28
N ASP A 69 7.53 11.66 14.24
CA ASP A 69 8.97 12.00 14.15
C ASP A 69 9.71 11.14 13.15
N SER A 70 9.31 9.87 13.05
CA SER A 70 9.89 8.90 12.13
C SER A 70 8.91 7.75 11.88
N GLU A 71 9.14 6.98 10.83
CA GLU A 71 8.40 5.74 10.54
C GLU A 71 8.84 4.58 11.46
N SER A 72 8.81 4.79 12.77
CA SER A 72 9.11 3.74 13.74
C SER A 72 7.90 2.82 13.98
N TYR A 73 8.16 1.64 14.56
CA TYR A 73 7.09 0.77 15.06
C TYR A 73 6.17 1.49 16.06
N ALA A 74 6.75 2.28 16.97
CA ALA A 74 5.98 3.01 17.98
C ALA A 74 5.04 4.05 17.34
N SER A 75 5.53 4.80 16.34
CA SER A 75 4.75 5.79 15.60
C SER A 75 3.58 5.13 14.84
N TRP A 76 3.88 4.07 14.10
CA TRP A 76 2.84 3.34 13.35
C TRP A 76 1.83 2.68 14.27
N LYS A 77 2.28 2.04 15.36
CA LYS A 77 1.39 1.43 16.35
C LYS A 77 0.47 2.46 16.99
N GLY A 78 1.01 3.61 17.41
CA GLY A 78 0.21 4.70 17.98
C GLY A 78 -0.83 5.23 16.98
N PHE A 79 -0.43 5.46 15.74
CA PHE A 79 -1.32 5.92 14.68
C PHE A 79 -2.46 4.93 14.41
N LEU A 80 -2.14 3.66 14.16
CA LEU A 80 -3.14 2.63 13.87
C LEU A 80 -4.06 2.36 15.07
N ARG A 81 -3.53 2.40 16.31
CA ARG A 81 -4.33 2.29 17.53
C ARG A 81 -5.31 3.44 17.65
N GLY A 82 -4.89 4.68 17.38
CA GLY A 82 -5.78 5.84 17.38
C GLY A 82 -6.90 5.74 16.33
N LEU A 83 -6.66 5.09 15.17
CA LEU A 83 -7.73 4.78 14.22
C LEU A 83 -8.74 3.79 14.81
N ARG A 84 -8.25 2.74 15.45
CA ARG A 84 -9.10 1.72 16.10
C ARG A 84 -9.91 2.29 17.25
N GLU A 85 -9.32 3.16 18.08
CA GLU A 85 -9.98 3.85 19.19
C GLU A 85 -11.11 4.77 18.70
N ARG A 86 -11.01 5.30 17.47
CA ARG A 86 -12.05 6.06 16.80
C ARG A 86 -13.09 5.21 16.06
N GLY A 87 -13.04 3.87 16.20
CA GLY A 87 -14.02 2.97 15.61
C GLY A 87 -13.62 2.32 14.28
N LEU A 88 -12.35 2.43 13.82
CA LEU A 88 -11.91 1.69 12.65
C LEU A 88 -11.86 0.19 12.97
N GLU A 89 -12.82 -0.56 12.46
CA GLU A 89 -12.95 -2.00 12.68
C GLU A 89 -13.19 -2.78 11.37
N GLY A 90 -13.21 -4.12 11.47
CA GLY A 90 -13.44 -4.99 10.31
C GLY A 90 -12.27 -5.04 9.31
N VAL A 91 -11.06 -4.64 9.72
CA VAL A 91 -9.88 -4.62 8.85
C VAL A 91 -9.51 -6.02 8.41
N ARG A 92 -9.41 -6.24 7.09
CA ARG A 92 -9.06 -7.54 6.47
C ARG A 92 -7.72 -7.50 5.75
N CYS A 93 -7.38 -6.37 5.11
CA CYS A 93 -6.10 -6.22 4.41
C CYS A 93 -5.58 -4.79 4.51
N VAL A 94 -4.42 -4.60 5.10
CA VAL A 94 -3.72 -3.31 5.12
C VAL A 94 -2.65 -3.28 4.04
N THR A 95 -2.72 -2.28 3.16
CA THR A 95 -1.70 -2.07 2.12
C THR A 95 -0.77 -0.92 2.51
N SER A 96 0.54 -1.15 2.47
CA SER A 96 1.56 -0.12 2.73
C SER A 96 2.88 -0.43 2.04
N ASP A 97 3.86 0.45 2.19
CA ASP A 97 5.25 0.17 1.87
C ASP A 97 5.84 -0.87 2.82
N ALA A 98 6.89 -1.54 2.38
CA ALA A 98 7.55 -2.61 3.13
C ALA A 98 8.49 -2.06 4.22
N HIS A 99 7.98 -1.20 5.10
CA HIS A 99 8.71 -0.73 6.26
C HIS A 99 8.41 -1.63 7.47
N GLY A 100 9.45 -2.22 8.08
CA GLY A 100 9.28 -3.19 9.18
C GLY A 100 8.45 -2.67 10.37
N GLY A 101 8.47 -1.37 10.62
CA GLY A 101 7.69 -0.72 11.66
C GLY A 101 6.19 -0.86 11.44
N ILE A 102 5.69 -0.57 10.24
CA ILE A 102 4.25 -0.67 9.94
C ILE A 102 3.80 -2.12 9.85
N VAL A 103 4.60 -3.01 9.25
CA VAL A 103 4.28 -4.45 9.17
C VAL A 103 4.01 -5.03 10.56
N ARG A 104 4.94 -4.77 11.50
CA ARG A 104 4.78 -5.20 12.89
C ARG A 104 3.59 -4.54 13.57
N ALA A 105 3.35 -3.26 13.32
CA ALA A 105 2.23 -2.51 13.91
C ALA A 105 0.87 -3.07 13.45
N VAL A 106 0.72 -3.39 12.16
CA VAL A 106 -0.50 -3.99 11.59
C VAL A 106 -0.82 -5.32 12.28
N ARG A 107 0.16 -6.22 12.41
CA ARG A 107 -0.03 -7.52 13.07
C ARG A 107 -0.51 -7.40 14.52
N VAL A 108 -0.05 -6.36 15.22
CA VAL A 108 -0.41 -6.15 16.65
C VAL A 108 -1.75 -5.42 16.80
N VAL A 109 -2.04 -4.43 15.96
CA VAL A 109 -3.25 -3.60 16.10
C VAL A 109 -4.45 -4.24 15.43
N PHE A 110 -4.25 -4.93 14.31
CA PHE A 110 -5.30 -5.62 13.53
C PHE A 110 -4.99 -7.11 13.40
N PRO A 111 -5.08 -7.89 14.49
CA PRO A 111 -4.81 -9.33 14.46
C PRO A 111 -5.76 -10.02 13.48
N GLY A 112 -5.20 -10.88 12.63
CA GLY A 112 -5.94 -11.58 11.57
C GLY A 112 -6.10 -10.79 10.26
N ALA A 113 -5.72 -9.52 10.21
CA ALA A 113 -5.65 -8.79 8.95
C ALA A 113 -4.40 -9.19 8.15
N ALA A 114 -4.58 -9.44 6.84
CA ALA A 114 -3.46 -9.59 5.94
C ALA A 114 -2.71 -8.26 5.80
N TRP A 115 -1.39 -8.32 5.73
CA TRP A 115 -0.60 -7.18 5.28
C TRP A 115 -0.18 -7.40 3.83
N ARG A 116 -0.31 -6.38 3.01
CA ARG A 116 0.05 -6.41 1.60
C ARG A 116 1.13 -5.37 1.28
N ARG A 117 2.20 -5.84 0.65
CA ARG A 117 3.24 -4.99 0.08
C ARG A 117 2.75 -4.30 -1.20
N ARG A 118 3.07 -3.03 -1.38
CA ARG A 118 2.82 -2.34 -2.65
C ARG A 118 3.63 -2.94 -3.78
N ALA A 119 2.97 -3.33 -4.86
CA ALA A 119 3.61 -3.93 -6.03
C ALA A 119 4.70 -3.04 -6.63
N VAL A 120 4.44 -1.74 -6.78
CA VAL A 120 5.39 -0.77 -7.36
C VAL A 120 6.70 -0.68 -6.57
N HIS A 121 6.65 -0.85 -5.24
CA HIS A 121 7.86 -0.83 -4.42
C HIS A 121 8.66 -2.13 -4.58
N LEU A 122 7.97 -3.28 -4.61
CA LEU A 122 8.62 -4.55 -4.91
C LEU A 122 9.25 -4.54 -6.31
N GLU A 123 8.51 -4.07 -7.31
CA GLU A 123 9.04 -3.92 -8.67
C GLU A 123 10.29 -3.05 -8.70
N ARG A 124 10.30 -1.92 -8.01
CA ARG A 124 11.46 -1.03 -7.93
C ARG A 124 12.66 -1.71 -7.28
N ASP A 125 12.43 -2.39 -6.15
CA ASP A 125 13.47 -3.06 -5.40
C ASP A 125 14.13 -4.16 -6.25
N VAL A 126 13.33 -4.94 -6.97
CA VAL A 126 13.81 -6.02 -7.86
C VAL A 126 14.48 -5.45 -9.12
N VAL A 127 13.81 -4.50 -9.82
CA VAL A 127 14.32 -3.94 -11.10
C VAL A 127 15.60 -3.13 -10.90
N SER A 128 15.87 -2.61 -9.70
CA SER A 128 17.14 -1.94 -9.41
C SER A 128 18.37 -2.88 -9.51
N ALA A 129 18.15 -4.19 -9.37
CA ALA A 129 19.21 -5.22 -9.34
C ALA A 129 19.23 -6.15 -10.58
N ILE A 130 18.33 -5.91 -11.55
CA ILE A 130 18.21 -6.70 -12.79
C ILE A 130 18.01 -5.81 -14.01
N PRO A 131 18.29 -6.30 -15.24
CA PRO A 131 17.97 -5.55 -16.46
C PRO A 131 16.49 -5.17 -16.54
N THR A 132 16.19 -3.93 -16.94
CA THR A 132 14.82 -3.39 -17.00
C THR A 132 13.86 -4.27 -17.81
N ARG A 133 14.34 -4.91 -18.89
CA ARG A 133 13.55 -5.84 -19.70
C ARG A 133 13.08 -7.06 -18.90
N ALA A 134 13.89 -7.55 -17.95
CA ALA A 134 13.51 -8.66 -17.08
C ALA A 134 12.41 -8.25 -16.05
N GLY A 135 12.33 -6.98 -15.69
CA GLY A 135 11.29 -6.46 -14.82
C GLY A 135 9.85 -6.59 -15.37
N ARG A 136 9.68 -6.79 -16.70
CA ARG A 136 8.38 -7.06 -17.31
C ARG A 136 7.69 -8.31 -16.75
N VAL A 137 8.47 -9.26 -16.23
CA VAL A 137 7.96 -10.45 -15.54
C VAL A 137 7.04 -10.09 -14.40
N LEU A 138 7.44 -9.14 -13.55
CA LEU A 138 6.62 -8.72 -12.41
C LEU A 138 5.29 -8.13 -12.85
N HIS A 139 5.30 -7.35 -13.92
CA HIS A 139 4.08 -6.79 -14.49
C HIS A 139 3.10 -7.90 -14.96
N ALA A 140 3.61 -8.94 -15.62
CA ALA A 140 2.80 -10.07 -16.05
C ALA A 140 2.22 -10.86 -14.86
N ILE A 141 3.00 -11.09 -13.81
CA ILE A 141 2.54 -11.76 -12.59
C ILE A 141 1.42 -10.97 -11.92
N PHE A 142 1.63 -9.67 -11.71
CA PHE A 142 0.62 -8.84 -11.06
C PHE A 142 -0.61 -8.58 -11.94
N ALA A 143 -0.55 -8.81 -13.24
CA ALA A 143 -1.71 -8.76 -14.12
C ALA A 143 -2.57 -10.04 -14.07
N GLU A 144 -2.01 -11.17 -13.64
CA GLU A 144 -2.74 -12.44 -13.55
C GLU A 144 -3.83 -12.39 -12.46
N GLU A 145 -5.03 -12.84 -12.79
CA GLU A 145 -6.19 -12.80 -11.88
C GLU A 145 -6.47 -14.17 -11.24
N ASP A 146 -6.00 -15.25 -11.85
CA ASP A 146 -6.10 -16.59 -11.27
C ASP A 146 -5.02 -16.79 -10.19
N PRO A 147 -5.41 -17.09 -8.93
CA PRO A 147 -4.47 -17.17 -7.84
C PRO A 147 -3.41 -18.26 -7.99
N ALA A 148 -3.82 -19.44 -8.48
CA ALA A 148 -2.88 -20.56 -8.64
C ALA A 148 -1.86 -20.28 -9.75
N ARG A 149 -2.31 -19.70 -10.87
CA ARG A 149 -1.42 -19.29 -11.96
C ARG A 149 -0.49 -18.16 -11.55
N ALA A 150 -1.00 -17.14 -10.86
CA ALA A 150 -0.17 -16.03 -10.39
C ALA A 150 0.94 -16.52 -9.46
N ARG A 151 0.62 -17.45 -8.55
CA ARG A 151 1.60 -18.03 -7.65
C ARG A 151 2.66 -18.88 -8.40
N ALA A 152 2.21 -19.72 -9.34
CA ALA A 152 3.13 -20.49 -10.18
C ALA A 152 4.05 -19.58 -11.02
N MET A 153 3.50 -18.49 -11.58
CA MET A 153 4.27 -17.48 -12.30
C MET A 153 5.27 -16.77 -11.38
N TYR A 154 4.89 -16.48 -10.14
CA TYR A 154 5.77 -15.85 -9.17
C TYR A 154 6.98 -16.73 -8.84
N GLN A 155 6.76 -18.00 -8.55
CA GLN A 155 7.82 -18.97 -8.26
C GLN A 155 8.72 -19.22 -9.48
N ALA A 156 8.13 -19.36 -10.67
CA ALA A 156 8.90 -19.45 -11.91
C ALA A 156 9.79 -18.20 -12.13
N ALA A 157 9.26 -17.01 -11.82
CA ALA A 157 10.01 -15.77 -11.91
C ALA A 157 11.17 -15.70 -10.91
N CYS A 158 10.99 -16.17 -9.68
CA CYS A 158 12.08 -16.28 -8.70
C CYS A 158 13.22 -17.10 -9.27
N GLY A 159 12.93 -18.26 -9.89
CA GLY A 159 13.93 -19.11 -10.54
C GLY A 159 14.63 -18.44 -11.74
N LEU A 160 13.93 -17.64 -12.54
CA LEU A 160 14.53 -16.88 -13.64
C LEU A 160 15.41 -15.73 -13.14
N ILE A 161 14.89 -14.96 -12.17
CA ILE A 161 15.59 -13.79 -11.62
C ILE A 161 16.82 -14.21 -10.83
N SER A 162 16.85 -15.38 -10.18
CA SER A 162 18.00 -15.87 -9.43
C SER A 162 19.24 -16.07 -10.32
N ARG A 163 19.06 -16.32 -11.62
CA ARG A 163 20.14 -16.41 -12.60
C ARG A 163 20.77 -15.03 -12.91
N LEU A 164 20.02 -13.96 -12.71
CA LEU A 164 20.46 -12.58 -12.95
C LEU A 164 21.02 -11.93 -11.69
N SER A 165 20.32 -12.13 -10.57
CA SER A 165 20.66 -11.55 -9.26
C SER A 165 20.07 -12.41 -8.14
N ARG A 166 20.94 -12.98 -7.31
CA ARG A 166 20.53 -13.72 -6.10
C ARG A 166 19.83 -12.82 -5.10
N ASP A 167 20.28 -11.57 -4.97
CA ASP A 167 19.69 -10.60 -4.05
C ASP A 167 18.25 -10.23 -4.47
N ALA A 168 18.03 -9.99 -5.77
CA ALA A 168 16.70 -9.73 -6.30
C ALA A 168 15.75 -10.93 -6.10
N ALA A 169 16.24 -12.15 -6.29
CA ALA A 169 15.47 -13.37 -6.05
C ALA A 169 15.10 -13.51 -4.56
N ALA A 170 16.05 -13.28 -3.65
CA ALA A 170 15.80 -13.33 -2.21
C ALA A 170 14.75 -12.29 -1.76
N VAL A 171 14.78 -11.09 -2.35
CA VAL A 171 13.73 -10.07 -2.13
C VAL A 171 12.36 -10.58 -2.58
N MET A 172 12.27 -11.21 -3.75
CA MET A 172 11.02 -11.79 -4.24
C MET A 172 10.55 -12.94 -3.34
N GLU A 173 11.40 -13.91 -3.05
CA GLU A 173 11.05 -15.07 -2.21
C GLU A 173 10.50 -14.64 -0.86
N SER A 174 11.13 -13.66 -0.21
CA SER A 174 10.67 -13.12 1.06
C SER A 174 9.34 -12.35 0.96
N ALA A 175 8.97 -11.90 -0.23
CA ALA A 175 7.80 -11.06 -0.48
C ALA A 175 6.60 -11.83 -1.05
N GLU A 176 6.71 -13.12 -1.42
CA GLU A 176 5.65 -13.86 -2.13
C GLU A 176 4.29 -13.74 -1.45
N ALA A 177 4.21 -14.08 -0.17
CA ALA A 177 2.96 -14.05 0.58
C ALA A 177 2.35 -12.65 0.62
N ASP A 178 3.17 -11.63 0.87
CA ASP A 178 2.72 -10.25 1.03
C ASP A 178 2.35 -9.60 -0.33
N ALA A 179 3.08 -9.93 -1.38
CA ALA A 179 2.87 -9.41 -2.73
C ALA A 179 1.58 -9.97 -3.36
N LEU A 180 1.29 -11.25 -3.12
CA LEU A 180 0.14 -11.96 -3.66
C LEU A 180 -1.08 -11.96 -2.73
N ALA A 181 -1.01 -11.40 -1.53
CA ALA A 181 -2.10 -11.38 -0.54
C ALA A 181 -3.44 -10.85 -1.08
N HIS A 182 -3.43 -10.00 -2.13
CA HIS A 182 -4.67 -9.52 -2.76
C HIS A 182 -5.48 -10.63 -3.45
N LEU A 183 -4.85 -11.73 -3.81
CA LEU A 183 -5.49 -12.87 -4.48
C LEU A 183 -6.40 -13.69 -3.54
N ASP A 184 -6.21 -13.56 -2.23
CA ASP A 184 -7.06 -14.20 -1.22
C ASP A 184 -8.43 -13.52 -1.09
N PHE A 185 -8.63 -12.39 -1.74
CA PHE A 185 -9.84 -11.58 -1.66
C PHE A 185 -10.77 -11.80 -2.87
N PRO A 186 -12.05 -11.40 -2.78
CA PRO A 186 -13.02 -11.54 -3.87
C PRO A 186 -12.49 -10.94 -5.19
N ALA A 187 -12.72 -11.61 -6.30
CA ALA A 187 -12.20 -11.25 -7.62
C ALA A 187 -12.49 -9.78 -8.00
N GLY A 188 -13.70 -9.30 -7.74
CA GLY A 188 -14.07 -7.90 -7.98
C GLY A 188 -13.29 -6.86 -7.17
N HIS A 189 -12.65 -7.29 -6.07
CA HIS A 189 -11.85 -6.41 -5.21
C HIS A 189 -10.36 -6.44 -5.54
N ARG A 190 -9.83 -7.56 -6.07
CA ARG A 190 -8.40 -7.80 -6.29
C ARG A 190 -7.70 -6.67 -7.01
N ARG A 191 -8.28 -6.21 -8.12
CA ARG A 191 -7.74 -5.10 -8.93
C ARG A 191 -7.62 -3.81 -8.10
N ARG A 192 -8.61 -3.51 -7.26
CA ARG A 192 -8.63 -2.29 -6.43
C ARG A 192 -7.67 -2.38 -5.26
N ILE A 193 -7.55 -3.54 -4.63
CA ILE A 193 -6.59 -3.78 -3.55
C ILE A 193 -5.16 -3.73 -4.11
N ARG A 194 -4.95 -4.30 -5.31
CA ARG A 194 -3.64 -4.35 -5.96
C ARG A 194 -3.11 -2.98 -6.33
N THR A 195 -3.96 -2.07 -6.81
CA THR A 195 -3.55 -0.75 -7.27
C THR A 195 -3.46 0.24 -6.11
N ASN A 196 -2.41 1.06 -6.13
CA ASN A 196 -2.20 2.14 -5.19
C ASN A 196 -2.37 3.53 -5.81
N ASN A 197 -2.97 3.61 -6.99
CA ASN A 197 -3.12 4.82 -7.80
C ASN A 197 -3.69 6.01 -7.01
N VAL A 198 -4.49 5.72 -5.99
CA VAL A 198 -5.11 6.73 -5.13
C VAL A 198 -4.08 7.42 -4.24
N GLN A 199 -3.28 6.62 -3.51
CA GLN A 199 -2.22 7.16 -2.65
C GLN A 199 -1.16 7.87 -3.50
N GLU A 200 -0.80 7.31 -4.64
CA GLU A 200 0.16 7.91 -5.57
C GLU A 200 -0.32 9.24 -6.12
N ARG A 201 -1.60 9.35 -6.50
CA ARG A 201 -2.20 10.60 -6.94
C ARG A 201 -2.16 11.65 -5.84
N LEU A 202 -2.57 11.28 -4.63
CA LEU A 202 -2.54 12.17 -3.46
C LEU A 202 -1.12 12.61 -3.11
N ASN A 203 -0.17 11.69 -3.09
CA ASN A 203 1.22 12.01 -2.82
C ASN A 203 1.83 12.90 -3.90
N ARG A 204 1.45 12.69 -5.16
CA ARG A 204 1.84 13.56 -6.28
C ARG A 204 1.31 14.97 -6.10
N GLU A 205 0.05 15.11 -5.68
CA GLU A 205 -0.56 16.40 -5.41
C GLU A 205 0.09 17.11 -4.21
N ILE A 206 0.34 16.38 -3.12
CA ILE A 206 1.07 16.92 -1.96
C ILE A 206 2.47 17.38 -2.40
N LYS A 207 3.20 16.57 -3.15
CA LYS A 207 4.53 16.93 -3.67
C LYS A 207 4.47 18.13 -4.61
N ARG A 208 3.47 18.22 -5.47
CA ARG A 208 3.28 19.37 -6.38
C ARG A 208 3.11 20.67 -5.60
N ARG A 209 2.25 20.67 -4.56
CA ARG A 209 1.99 21.85 -3.72
C ARG A 209 3.18 22.16 -2.80
N SER A 210 3.85 21.14 -2.26
CA SER A 210 4.99 21.33 -1.36
C SER A 210 6.25 21.84 -2.06
N ARG A 211 6.46 21.54 -3.35
CA ARG A 211 7.61 22.04 -4.12
C ARG A 211 7.69 23.56 -4.16
N VAL A 212 6.56 24.25 -4.15
CA VAL A 212 6.49 25.72 -4.16
C VAL A 212 7.00 26.32 -2.87
N VAL A 213 6.83 25.57 -1.75
CA VAL A 213 7.16 26.07 -0.40
C VAL A 213 8.63 25.84 -0.03
N GLN A 214 9.35 24.94 -0.73
CA GLN A 214 10.72 24.50 -0.47
C GLN A 214 10.92 23.93 0.94
N SER A 215 10.57 24.68 2.00
CA SER A 215 10.60 24.24 3.40
C SER A 215 9.43 24.87 4.16
N PHE A 216 8.66 24.04 4.84
CA PHE A 216 7.53 24.52 5.63
C PHE A 216 8.01 25.34 6.84
N PRO A 217 7.36 26.48 7.16
CA PRO A 217 7.74 27.31 8.30
C PRO A 217 7.53 26.62 9.65
N SER A 218 6.66 25.61 9.71
CA SER A 218 6.41 24.77 10.88
C SER A 218 5.81 23.41 10.50
N GLU A 219 5.90 22.45 11.41
CA GLU A 219 5.23 21.14 11.25
C GLU A 219 3.70 21.28 11.14
N ALA A 220 3.11 22.24 11.85
CA ALA A 220 1.69 22.53 11.77
C ALA A 220 1.27 22.97 10.34
N SER A 221 2.11 23.79 9.68
CA SER A 221 1.84 24.21 8.30
C SER A 221 1.92 23.04 7.28
N LEU A 222 2.81 22.07 7.52
CA LEU A 222 2.87 20.83 6.74
C LEU A 222 1.62 19.99 6.95
N VAL A 223 1.21 19.76 8.21
CA VAL A 223 -0.01 19.02 8.55
C VAL A 223 -1.25 19.67 7.94
N ARG A 224 -1.34 21.00 7.97
CA ARG A 224 -2.42 21.77 7.34
C ARG A 224 -2.49 21.53 5.84
N LEU A 225 -1.35 21.62 5.12
CA LEU A 225 -1.34 21.36 3.68
C LEU A 225 -1.75 19.94 3.35
N VAL A 226 -1.14 18.95 4.00
CA VAL A 226 -1.45 17.54 3.76
C VAL A 226 -2.91 17.25 4.11
N GLY A 227 -3.39 17.80 5.22
CA GLY A 227 -4.78 17.66 5.66
C GLY A 227 -5.77 18.28 4.68
N ALA A 228 -5.54 19.50 4.21
CA ALA A 228 -6.39 20.17 3.24
C ALA A 228 -6.49 19.35 1.93
N VAL A 229 -5.36 18.86 1.40
CA VAL A 229 -5.36 17.98 0.21
C VAL A 229 -6.16 16.70 0.48
N ARG A 230 -6.10 16.16 1.70
CA ARG A 230 -6.86 14.96 2.07
C ARG A 230 -8.35 15.25 2.25
N CYS A 231 -8.73 16.40 2.77
CA CYS A 231 -10.12 16.82 2.87
C CYS A 231 -10.77 16.99 1.48
N GLU A 232 -10.08 17.61 0.53
CA GLU A 232 -10.54 17.74 -0.87
C GLU A 232 -10.80 16.37 -1.54
N GLU A 233 -10.06 15.32 -1.14
CA GLU A 233 -10.21 13.95 -1.67
C GLU A 233 -11.25 13.12 -0.91
N TRP A 234 -11.92 13.70 0.08
CA TRP A 234 -13.06 13.04 0.72
C TRP A 234 -14.13 12.77 -0.33
N SER A 235 -14.26 11.52 -0.73
CA SER A 235 -15.10 11.12 -1.86
C SER A 235 -16.42 10.54 -1.39
N SER A 236 -17.50 10.98 -2.02
CA SER A 236 -18.78 10.28 -2.02
C SER A 236 -18.89 9.23 -3.12
N ARG A 237 -17.84 9.08 -3.95
CA ARG A 237 -17.86 8.17 -5.09
C ARG A 237 -17.49 6.76 -4.67
N ARG A 238 -18.28 5.81 -5.17
CA ARG A 238 -17.99 4.39 -5.00
C ARG A 238 -16.64 4.05 -5.63
N TYR A 239 -15.79 3.42 -4.84
CA TYR A 239 -14.47 2.94 -5.26
C TYR A 239 -14.46 1.45 -5.53
N MET A 240 -15.29 0.69 -4.82
CA MET A 240 -15.37 -0.76 -4.87
C MET A 240 -16.85 -1.20 -4.80
N GLU A 241 -17.19 -2.30 -5.46
CA GLU A 241 -18.54 -2.86 -5.36
C GLU A 241 -18.76 -3.49 -3.98
N PRO A 242 -19.87 -3.17 -3.29
CA PRO A 242 -20.16 -3.73 -1.96
C PRO A 242 -20.44 -5.23 -1.97
N SER A 243 -20.94 -5.78 -3.07
CA SER A 243 -21.43 -7.17 -3.16
C SER A 243 -20.42 -8.25 -2.77
N GLY A 244 -19.12 -7.98 -2.88
CA GLY A 244 -18.08 -8.91 -2.41
C GLY A 244 -17.65 -8.69 -0.96
N ILE A 245 -18.10 -7.60 -0.31
CA ILE A 245 -17.68 -7.24 1.05
C ILE A 245 -18.37 -8.14 2.08
N GLU A 246 -19.63 -8.49 1.89
CA GLU A 246 -20.37 -9.38 2.78
C GLU A 246 -19.67 -10.74 2.90
N ALA A 247 -19.22 -11.30 1.80
CA ALA A 247 -18.50 -12.57 1.78
C ALA A 247 -17.16 -12.55 2.55
N LEU A 248 -16.60 -11.37 2.83
CA LEU A 248 -15.37 -11.25 3.61
C LEU A 248 -15.54 -11.62 5.08
N TRP A 249 -16.75 -11.47 5.60
CA TRP A 249 -17.02 -11.70 7.02
C TRP A 249 -17.13 -13.19 7.33
N GLU A 250 -17.50 -13.99 6.35
CA GLU A 250 -17.66 -15.43 6.45
C GLU A 250 -16.37 -16.19 6.07
N ARG A 251 -15.44 -15.51 5.39
CA ARG A 251 -14.20 -16.14 4.90
C ARG A 251 -13.14 -16.27 5.99
N SER A 252 -12.71 -17.50 6.23
CA SER A 252 -11.39 -17.78 6.79
C SER A 252 -10.34 -17.60 5.68
N ALA A 253 -9.32 -16.79 5.91
CA ALA A 253 -8.19 -16.68 5.00
C ALA A 253 -7.41 -18.00 5.03
N ALA A 254 -7.67 -18.87 4.07
CA ALA A 254 -6.83 -20.04 3.86
C ALA A 254 -5.67 -19.61 2.92
N PRO A 255 -4.42 -19.92 3.28
CA PRO A 255 -3.30 -19.64 2.40
C PRO A 255 -3.48 -20.40 1.08
N LEU A 256 -3.09 -19.75 0.00
CA LEU A 256 -3.09 -20.40 -1.32
C LEU A 256 -2.20 -21.65 -1.28
N PRO A 257 -2.65 -22.78 -1.84
CA PRO A 257 -1.84 -23.99 -1.89
C PRO A 257 -0.55 -23.76 -2.71
N ASP A 258 0.49 -24.50 -2.39
CA ASP A 258 1.71 -24.47 -3.18
C ASP A 258 1.46 -25.04 -4.57
N PRO A 259 1.94 -24.38 -5.64
CA PRO A 259 1.77 -24.90 -6.99
C PRO A 259 2.60 -26.15 -7.21
N GLU A 260 2.07 -27.09 -7.97
CA GLU A 260 2.82 -28.28 -8.40
C GLU A 260 3.97 -27.90 -9.37
N ALA A 261 5.04 -28.70 -9.39
CA ALA A 261 6.19 -28.45 -10.24
C ALA A 261 5.81 -28.27 -11.75
N GLY A 262 4.92 -29.10 -12.27
CA GLY A 262 4.45 -28.97 -13.64
C GLY A 262 3.64 -27.68 -13.91
N GLN A 263 3.05 -27.06 -12.89
CA GLN A 263 2.41 -25.74 -13.03
C GLN A 263 3.46 -24.64 -13.10
N VAL A 264 4.52 -24.75 -12.32
CA VAL A 264 5.65 -23.78 -12.32
C VAL A 264 6.36 -23.81 -13.67
N ASP A 265 6.61 -25.01 -14.25
CA ASP A 265 7.26 -25.13 -15.56
C ASP A 265 6.41 -24.51 -16.69
N ARG A 266 5.09 -24.80 -16.72
CA ARG A 266 4.18 -24.15 -17.67
C ARG A 266 4.13 -22.63 -17.48
N ALA A 267 4.15 -22.17 -16.24
CA ALA A 267 4.18 -20.75 -15.92
C ALA A 267 5.48 -20.09 -16.39
N ARG A 268 6.62 -20.78 -16.29
CA ARG A 268 7.93 -20.32 -16.77
C ARG A 268 7.89 -20.03 -18.27
N SER A 269 7.47 -20.99 -19.09
CA SER A 269 7.34 -20.79 -20.53
C SER A 269 6.40 -19.62 -20.88
N ARG A 270 5.28 -19.50 -20.16
CA ARG A 270 4.34 -18.40 -20.34
C ARG A 270 4.96 -17.03 -20.00
N ILE A 271 5.70 -16.91 -18.90
CA ILE A 271 6.37 -15.66 -18.50
C ILE A 271 7.41 -15.26 -19.55
N ILE A 272 8.22 -16.20 -20.01
CA ILE A 272 9.24 -15.97 -21.01
C ILE A 272 8.61 -15.38 -22.27
N ALA A 273 7.53 -15.98 -22.77
CA ALA A 273 6.82 -15.50 -23.94
C ALA A 273 6.17 -14.11 -23.71
N LEU A 274 5.48 -13.91 -22.59
CA LEU A 274 4.81 -12.65 -22.30
C LEU A 274 5.75 -11.47 -22.05
N ALA A 275 6.91 -11.72 -21.45
CA ALA A 275 7.89 -10.70 -21.13
C ALA A 275 8.98 -10.51 -22.19
N GLY A 276 9.00 -11.35 -23.23
CA GLY A 276 10.03 -11.36 -24.30
C GLY A 276 11.41 -11.67 -23.71
N LEU A 277 11.50 -12.75 -22.95
CA LEU A 277 12.71 -13.15 -22.23
C LEU A 277 13.39 -14.36 -22.84
N ASP A 278 13.13 -14.68 -24.11
CA ASP A 278 13.74 -15.82 -24.84
C ASP A 278 15.26 -15.83 -24.73
N TRP A 279 15.89 -14.64 -24.66
CA TRP A 279 17.32 -14.49 -24.44
C TRP A 279 17.83 -15.04 -23.10
N MET A 280 16.94 -15.28 -22.12
CA MET A 280 17.32 -15.89 -20.84
C MET A 280 17.41 -17.42 -20.92
N GLU A 281 16.79 -18.04 -21.92
CA GLU A 281 16.93 -19.46 -22.19
C GLU A 281 18.17 -19.75 -23.01
N GLU A 282 18.56 -18.84 -23.92
CA GLU A 282 19.76 -18.95 -24.75
C GLU A 282 21.07 -18.77 -23.95
N ALA A 283 20.98 -18.11 -22.78
CA ALA A 283 22.12 -17.84 -21.89
C ALA A 283 22.34 -18.94 -20.82
N ALA A 284 21.61 -20.04 -20.88
CA ALA A 284 21.67 -21.17 -19.97
C ALA A 284 22.40 -22.37 -20.61
#